data_0153a90e95d51497e59ecfa5083741d9
#
_entry.id   0153a90e95d51497e59ecfa5083741d9
#
_cell.length_a   1.000
_cell.length_b   1.000
_cell.length_c   1.000
_cell.angle_alpha   90.00
_cell.angle_beta   90.00
_cell.angle_gamma   90.00
#
_symmetry.space_group_name_H-M   'P 1'
#
loop_
_entity.id
_entity.type
_entity.pdbx_description
1 polymer ?
#
loop_
_entity_poly.entity_id
_entity_poly.type
_entity_poly.pdbx_seq_one_letter_code
_entity_poly.pdbx_strand_id
1 'polypeptide(L)'
;VRAWPILATGFTLLSLTTIAPLVSMAFARDHGVMGQTWPIAEPDLLTMIDAKLKTLEGNGSIGRMQRELVAKTEYRVRNPLPVPGISATQKDRSWLFDPSIVVENDVRDQKGNVIAARGARVNPLALIDMTTDLVFVDGRDADQLAWATKNWPSAKAKIIFVSGSPFDRMGEYQRRFFFDQQGKLTGHFGIAHVPAVVTQKGELLEVREIVLPAKGSAR
;
A
#
# COMPACT_ATOMS: atom_id res chain seq x y z
N VAL A 1 -87.43 1.88 -18.82
CA VAL A 1 -87.74 2.26 -20.22
C VAL A 1 -86.47 2.72 -20.91
N ARG A 2 -86.14 2.09 -22.03
CA ARG A 2 -85.15 2.40 -23.08
C ARG A 2 -83.67 2.06 -22.73
N ALA A 3 -83.17 1.03 -23.29
CA ALA A 3 -82.82 0.62 -24.65
C ALA A 3 -81.39 1.07 -25.03
N TRP A 4 -80.66 0.07 -25.28
CA TRP A 4 -79.34 -0.11 -25.94
C TRP A 4 -79.06 0.78 -27.16
N PRO A 5 -77.80 0.94 -27.63
CA PRO A 5 -77.16 -0.15 -28.37
C PRO A 5 -75.65 -0.34 -28.18
N ILE A 6 -75.28 -1.53 -28.57
CA ILE A 6 -74.02 -2.14 -28.87
C ILE A 6 -73.15 -1.31 -29.83
N LEU A 7 -71.87 -1.17 -29.62
CA LEU A 7 -70.88 -1.01 -30.67
C LEU A 7 -69.58 -1.80 -30.32
N ALA A 8 -69.41 -2.81 -31.16
CA ALA A 8 -68.18 -3.60 -31.24
C ALA A 8 -67.10 -2.79 -31.96
N THR A 9 -65.89 -2.83 -31.48
CA THR A 9 -64.71 -2.59 -32.35
C THR A 9 -63.48 -3.14 -31.71
N GLY A 10 -62.88 -4.15 -32.30
CA GLY A 10 -61.57 -4.07 -32.84
C GLY A 10 -60.45 -4.45 -31.84
N PHE A 11 -60.24 -5.76 -31.66
CA PHE A 11 -59.05 -6.34 -31.07
C PHE A 11 -57.96 -6.31 -32.14
N THR A 12 -57.07 -5.31 -32.11
CA THR A 12 -55.84 -5.32 -32.89
C THR A 12 -54.77 -6.06 -32.11
N LEU A 13 -54.50 -7.29 -32.54
CA LEU A 13 -53.34 -8.08 -32.12
C LEU A 13 -52.08 -7.39 -32.63
N LEU A 14 -51.35 -6.74 -31.71
CA LEU A 14 -50.01 -6.26 -31.98
C LEU A 14 -49.05 -7.42 -31.76
N SER A 15 -48.65 -8.09 -32.84
CA SER A 15 -47.64 -9.14 -32.84
C SER A 15 -46.27 -8.53 -32.58
N LEU A 16 -45.80 -8.67 -31.32
CA LEU A 16 -44.44 -8.31 -30.91
C LEU A 16 -43.51 -9.39 -31.47
N THR A 17 -42.93 -9.16 -32.64
CA THR A 17 -41.86 -9.98 -33.21
C THR A 17 -40.59 -9.74 -32.38
N THR A 18 -40.29 -10.66 -31.50
CA THR A 18 -39.00 -10.73 -30.81
C THR A 18 -37.93 -11.12 -31.81
N ILE A 19 -37.12 -10.15 -32.24
CA ILE A 19 -35.92 -10.39 -33.01
C ILE A 19 -34.88 -10.93 -31.98
N ALA A 20 -34.80 -12.26 -31.91
CA ALA A 20 -33.67 -12.91 -31.20
C ALA A 20 -32.38 -12.62 -31.97
N PRO A 21 -31.33 -12.11 -31.34
CA PRO A 21 -30.02 -12.02 -31.98
C PRO A 21 -29.53 -13.43 -32.26
N LEU A 22 -29.43 -13.80 -33.54
CA LEU A 22 -28.68 -14.96 -33.98
C LEU A 22 -27.22 -14.73 -33.65
N VAL A 23 -26.78 -15.17 -32.45
CA VAL A 23 -25.37 -15.32 -32.12
C VAL A 23 -24.88 -16.49 -32.97
N SER A 24 -24.34 -16.19 -34.16
CA SER A 24 -23.61 -17.16 -34.94
C SER A 24 -22.41 -17.57 -34.12
N MET A 25 -22.45 -18.73 -33.46
CA MET A 25 -21.25 -19.40 -32.97
C MET A 25 -20.38 -19.71 -34.18
N ALA A 26 -19.38 -18.88 -34.40
CA ALA A 26 -18.31 -19.18 -35.36
C ALA A 26 -17.54 -20.39 -34.82
N PHE A 27 -17.94 -21.57 -35.21
CA PHE A 27 -17.11 -22.76 -35.03
C PHE A 27 -15.90 -22.59 -35.94
N ALA A 28 -14.72 -22.37 -35.35
CA ALA A 28 -13.46 -22.48 -36.06
C ALA A 28 -13.37 -23.92 -36.61
N ARG A 29 -13.60 -24.12 -37.88
CA ARG A 29 -13.36 -25.39 -38.54
C ARG A 29 -11.87 -25.46 -38.81
N ASP A 30 -11.24 -26.49 -38.25
CA ASP A 30 -9.90 -26.91 -38.72
C ASP A 30 -10.06 -27.47 -40.13
N HIS A 31 -9.53 -26.75 -41.10
CA HIS A 31 -9.54 -27.14 -42.48
C HIS A 31 -8.39 -28.07 -42.85
N GLY A 32 -7.62 -28.49 -41.85
CA GLY A 32 -6.43 -29.32 -42.08
C GLY A 32 -5.32 -28.57 -42.83
N VAL A 33 -4.32 -29.33 -43.27
CA VAL A 33 -3.21 -28.78 -44.02
C VAL A 33 -3.66 -28.60 -45.48
N MET A 34 -3.89 -27.37 -45.91
CA MET A 34 -4.24 -27.01 -47.30
C MET A 34 -3.01 -26.42 -48.00
N GLY A 35 -2.32 -27.23 -48.78
CA GLY A 35 -1.15 -26.83 -49.56
C GLY A 35 0.17 -27.41 -49.04
N GLN A 36 1.28 -27.05 -49.68
CA GLN A 36 2.60 -27.44 -49.24
C GLN A 36 2.96 -26.74 -47.95
N THR A 37 3.16 -27.51 -46.89
CA THR A 37 3.64 -26.97 -45.59
C THR A 37 5.14 -27.25 -45.49
N TRP A 38 5.86 -26.27 -45.01
CA TRP A 38 7.30 -26.42 -44.72
C TRP A 38 7.43 -26.76 -43.23
N PRO A 39 8.35 -27.69 -42.87
CA PRO A 39 8.62 -27.93 -41.45
C PRO A 39 9.10 -26.65 -40.79
N ILE A 40 8.56 -26.35 -39.60
CA ILE A 40 9.01 -25.23 -38.80
C ILE A 40 10.48 -25.51 -38.42
N ALA A 41 11.40 -24.67 -38.91
CA ALA A 41 12.84 -24.83 -38.66
C ALA A 41 13.20 -24.43 -37.20
N GLU A 42 12.36 -23.64 -36.57
CA GLU A 42 12.59 -23.22 -35.18
C GLU A 42 11.94 -24.21 -34.21
N PRO A 43 12.67 -24.64 -33.17
CA PRO A 43 12.10 -25.51 -32.15
C PRO A 43 10.98 -24.78 -31.39
N ASP A 44 9.92 -25.51 -31.07
CA ASP A 44 8.81 -24.98 -30.27
C ASP A 44 9.34 -24.44 -28.95
N LEU A 45 9.06 -23.13 -28.71
CA LEU A 45 9.52 -22.41 -27.55
C LEU A 45 9.03 -23.06 -26.22
N LEU A 46 7.82 -23.60 -26.21
CA LEU A 46 7.27 -24.27 -25.01
C LEU A 46 8.05 -25.56 -24.73
N THR A 47 8.35 -26.33 -25.73
CA THR A 47 9.18 -27.53 -25.59
C THR A 47 10.58 -27.20 -25.08
N MET A 48 11.18 -26.11 -25.56
CA MET A 48 12.49 -25.66 -25.09
C MET A 48 12.44 -25.19 -23.61
N ILE A 49 11.43 -24.46 -23.26
CA ILE A 49 11.22 -24.00 -21.86
C ILE A 49 11.04 -25.20 -20.93
N ASP A 50 10.19 -26.17 -21.30
CA ASP A 50 9.94 -27.37 -20.51
C ASP A 50 11.23 -28.20 -20.33
N ALA A 51 11.97 -28.43 -21.38
CA ALA A 51 13.25 -29.14 -21.31
C ALA A 51 14.25 -28.40 -20.41
N LYS A 52 14.31 -27.07 -20.50
CA LYS A 52 15.17 -26.25 -19.64
C LYS A 52 14.76 -26.32 -18.18
N LEU A 53 13.45 -26.24 -17.90
CA LEU A 53 12.91 -26.36 -16.53
C LEU A 53 13.22 -27.72 -15.93
N LYS A 54 13.00 -28.83 -16.67
CA LYS A 54 13.34 -30.18 -16.23
C LYS A 54 14.82 -30.34 -15.92
N THR A 55 15.68 -29.73 -16.73
CA THR A 55 17.14 -29.74 -16.50
C THR A 55 17.49 -28.97 -15.22
N LEU A 56 16.90 -27.80 -15.00
CA LEU A 56 17.13 -26.98 -13.80
C LEU A 56 16.57 -27.63 -12.52
N GLU A 57 15.49 -28.36 -12.64
CA GLU A 57 14.91 -29.13 -11.55
C GLU A 57 15.81 -30.34 -11.21
N GLY A 58 16.18 -31.14 -12.22
CA GLY A 58 16.99 -32.34 -12.05
C GLY A 58 18.40 -32.07 -11.50
N ASN A 59 19.02 -30.94 -11.82
CA ASN A 59 20.32 -30.53 -11.26
C ASN A 59 20.23 -29.73 -9.94
N GLY A 60 19.02 -29.59 -9.37
CA GLY A 60 18.78 -28.91 -8.10
C GLY A 60 18.95 -27.39 -8.15
N SER A 61 19.06 -26.79 -9.34
CA SER A 61 19.23 -25.33 -9.49
C SER A 61 18.03 -24.56 -9.00
N ILE A 62 16.81 -25.06 -9.24
CA ILE A 62 15.57 -24.43 -8.74
C ILE A 62 15.57 -24.36 -7.22
N GLY A 63 15.93 -25.47 -6.56
CA GLY A 63 16.03 -25.50 -5.09
C GLY A 63 17.10 -24.56 -4.53
N ARG A 64 18.24 -24.39 -5.24
CA ARG A 64 19.24 -23.39 -4.84
C ARG A 64 18.71 -21.98 -4.99
N MET A 65 18.12 -21.63 -6.13
CA MET A 65 17.52 -20.31 -6.38
C MET A 65 16.44 -19.96 -5.34
N GLN A 66 15.59 -20.91 -5.00
CA GLN A 66 14.57 -20.71 -3.94
C GLN A 66 15.21 -20.38 -2.59
N ARG A 67 16.23 -21.17 -2.16
CA ARG A 67 16.93 -20.89 -0.89
C ARG A 67 17.63 -19.52 -0.91
N GLU A 68 18.28 -19.17 -2.00
CA GLU A 68 18.92 -17.86 -2.16
C GLU A 68 17.89 -16.72 -2.12
N LEU A 69 16.74 -16.90 -2.78
CA LEU A 69 15.67 -15.92 -2.78
C LEU A 69 15.09 -15.72 -1.36
N VAL A 70 14.85 -16.82 -0.63
CA VAL A 70 14.38 -16.76 0.76
C VAL A 70 15.40 -16.03 1.63
N ALA A 71 16.67 -16.44 1.61
CA ALA A 71 17.73 -15.82 2.40
C ALA A 71 17.90 -14.32 2.07
N LYS A 72 17.85 -13.97 0.79
CA LYS A 72 17.93 -12.57 0.34
C LYS A 72 16.72 -11.75 0.79
N THR A 73 15.53 -12.36 0.78
CA THR A 73 14.29 -11.72 1.22
C THR A 73 14.32 -11.50 2.73
N GLU A 74 14.68 -12.52 3.51
CA GLU A 74 14.84 -12.40 4.96
C GLU A 74 15.84 -11.32 5.33
N TYR A 75 17.00 -11.30 4.66
CA TYR A 75 18.01 -10.26 4.88
C TYR A 75 17.45 -8.85 4.62
N ARG A 76 16.73 -8.65 3.51
CA ARG A 76 16.14 -7.35 3.16
C ARG A 76 15.04 -6.91 4.12
N VAL A 77 14.24 -7.85 4.61
CA VAL A 77 13.19 -7.58 5.60
C VAL A 77 13.82 -7.17 6.94
N ARG A 78 14.89 -7.84 7.37
CA ARG A 78 15.61 -7.50 8.59
C ARG A 78 16.40 -6.21 8.44
N ASN A 79 16.98 -5.96 7.28
CA ASN A 79 17.84 -4.82 6.99
C ASN A 79 17.23 -3.95 5.88
N PRO A 80 16.17 -3.21 6.17
CA PRO A 80 15.56 -2.33 5.18
C PRO A 80 16.54 -1.22 4.77
N LEU A 81 16.43 -0.78 3.52
CA LEU A 81 17.26 0.31 3.02
C LEU A 81 16.95 1.61 3.78
N PRO A 82 17.97 2.36 4.19
CA PRO A 82 17.78 3.65 4.84
C PRO A 82 16.92 4.60 3.99
N VAL A 83 16.12 5.42 4.66
CA VAL A 83 15.34 6.46 3.99
C VAL A 83 16.31 7.49 3.38
N PRO A 84 16.26 7.73 2.07
CA PRO A 84 17.15 8.68 1.45
C PRO A 84 16.83 10.12 1.87
N GLY A 85 17.87 10.97 1.94
CA GLY A 85 17.71 12.40 2.23
C GLY A 85 17.49 12.75 3.70
N ILE A 86 17.50 11.77 4.62
CA ILE A 86 17.39 12.02 6.06
C ILE A 86 18.79 12.13 6.66
N SER A 87 18.99 13.13 7.50
CA SER A 87 20.24 13.34 8.24
C SER A 87 20.00 13.62 9.74
N ALA A 88 21.09 13.68 10.53
CA ALA A 88 20.97 14.03 11.95
C ALA A 88 20.59 15.50 12.13
N THR A 89 19.72 15.78 13.10
CA THR A 89 19.27 17.14 13.43
C THR A 89 20.41 17.94 14.02
N GLN A 90 20.74 19.08 13.39
CA GLN A 90 21.78 20.01 13.83
C GLN A 90 21.21 21.26 14.49
N LYS A 91 19.94 21.58 14.21
CA LYS A 91 19.23 22.74 14.74
C LYS A 91 17.77 22.36 14.98
N ASP A 92 17.23 22.73 16.15
CA ASP A 92 15.83 22.52 16.44
C ASP A 92 14.94 23.23 15.43
N ARG A 93 13.94 22.53 14.93
CA ARG A 93 12.94 23.05 14.01
C ARG A 93 11.56 22.52 14.42
N SER A 94 10.52 23.36 14.30
CA SER A 94 9.15 22.94 14.52
C SER A 94 8.21 23.62 13.56
N TRP A 95 7.13 22.91 13.18
CA TRP A 95 6.06 23.45 12.34
C TRP A 95 4.76 22.72 12.64
N LEU A 96 3.67 23.33 12.20
CA LEU A 96 2.34 22.72 12.27
C LEU A 96 2.00 22.09 10.93
N PHE A 97 1.47 20.88 10.98
CA PHE A 97 1.02 20.11 9.84
C PHE A 97 -0.51 19.93 9.93
N ASP A 98 -1.23 20.27 8.87
CA ASP A 98 -2.67 20.07 8.77
C ASP A 98 -2.95 18.69 8.13
N PRO A 99 -3.53 17.73 8.88
CA PRO A 99 -3.82 16.41 8.39
C PRO A 99 -5.12 16.31 7.56
N SER A 100 -5.75 17.44 7.26
CA SER A 100 -6.99 17.46 6.49
C SER A 100 -6.77 16.85 5.10
N ILE A 101 -7.71 16.02 4.68
CA ILE A 101 -7.76 15.41 3.36
C ILE A 101 -8.94 15.94 2.56
N VAL A 102 -8.78 16.01 1.25
CA VAL A 102 -9.89 16.27 0.32
C VAL A 102 -10.41 14.92 -0.18
N VAL A 103 -11.72 14.72 -0.02
CA VAL A 103 -12.39 13.49 -0.44
C VAL A 103 -12.42 13.42 -1.96
N GLU A 104 -11.74 12.45 -2.55
CA GLU A 104 -11.63 12.29 -4.02
C GLU A 104 -12.91 11.73 -4.65
N ASN A 105 -13.61 10.85 -3.94
CA ASN A 105 -14.85 10.21 -4.38
C ASN A 105 -15.85 10.18 -3.22
N ASP A 106 -17.16 10.17 -3.53
CA ASP A 106 -18.17 10.03 -2.49
C ASP A 106 -17.91 8.81 -1.61
N VAL A 107 -17.78 9.01 -0.32
CA VAL A 107 -17.73 7.94 0.68
C VAL A 107 -19.16 7.63 1.10
N ARG A 108 -19.58 6.39 0.91
CA ARG A 108 -20.95 5.94 1.21
C ARG A 108 -20.93 4.85 2.28
N ASP A 109 -21.99 4.81 3.09
CA ASP A 109 -22.23 3.72 4.04
C ASP A 109 -22.73 2.45 3.31
N GLN A 110 -22.92 1.37 4.05
CA GLN A 110 -23.43 0.11 3.51
C GLN A 110 -24.87 0.21 2.94
N LYS A 111 -25.60 1.26 3.31
CA LYS A 111 -26.96 1.53 2.84
C LYS A 111 -27.00 2.48 1.64
N GLY A 112 -25.82 2.95 1.17
CA GLY A 112 -25.66 3.86 0.04
C GLY A 112 -25.80 5.35 0.38
N ASN A 113 -25.96 5.72 1.65
CA ASN A 113 -26.00 7.13 2.06
C ASN A 113 -24.61 7.75 1.96
N VAL A 114 -24.50 8.97 1.47
CA VAL A 114 -23.25 9.70 1.38
C VAL A 114 -22.83 10.18 2.77
N ILE A 115 -21.71 9.67 3.28
CA ILE A 115 -21.09 10.10 4.54
C ILE A 115 -20.22 11.34 4.30
N ALA A 116 -19.45 11.33 3.22
CA ALA A 116 -18.65 12.46 2.80
C ALA A 116 -18.70 12.58 1.26
N ALA A 117 -19.07 13.76 0.77
CA ALA A 117 -19.17 14.03 -0.64
C ALA A 117 -17.79 14.31 -1.25
N ARG A 118 -17.63 14.02 -2.54
CA ARG A 118 -16.47 14.42 -3.32
C ARG A 118 -16.18 15.91 -3.17
N GLY A 119 -14.92 16.27 -2.94
CA GLY A 119 -14.46 17.65 -2.75
C GLY A 119 -14.61 18.16 -1.31
N ALA A 120 -15.28 17.43 -0.41
CA ALA A 120 -15.34 17.79 1.00
C ALA A 120 -13.95 17.71 1.63
N ARG A 121 -13.61 18.73 2.44
CA ARG A 121 -12.40 18.71 3.27
C ARG A 121 -12.73 18.13 4.63
N VAL A 122 -12.05 17.07 5.01
CA VAL A 122 -12.26 16.37 6.29
C VAL A 122 -10.95 16.36 7.07
N ASN A 123 -10.99 16.84 8.31
CA ASN A 123 -9.88 16.70 9.24
C ASN A 123 -10.13 15.48 10.15
N PRO A 124 -9.30 14.42 10.08
CA PRO A 124 -9.47 13.25 10.96
C PRO A 124 -9.40 13.60 12.45
N LEU A 125 -8.58 14.60 12.83
CA LEU A 125 -8.40 15.00 14.23
C LEU A 125 -9.60 15.74 14.83
N ALA A 126 -10.52 16.23 13.99
CA ALA A 126 -11.81 16.75 14.47
C ALA A 126 -12.76 15.65 14.93
N LEU A 127 -12.49 14.39 14.56
CA LEU A 127 -13.34 13.23 14.85
C LEU A 127 -12.71 12.28 15.87
N ILE A 128 -11.39 12.08 15.79
CA ILE A 128 -10.64 11.09 16.59
C ILE A 128 -9.29 11.68 16.99
N ASP A 129 -9.01 11.71 18.28
CA ASP A 129 -7.71 12.14 18.79
C ASP A 129 -6.61 11.13 18.51
N MET A 130 -5.40 11.61 18.23
CA MET A 130 -4.20 10.80 18.11
C MET A 130 -3.72 10.37 19.51
N THR A 131 -3.87 9.10 19.83
CA THR A 131 -3.55 8.57 21.18
C THR A 131 -2.08 8.25 21.38
N THR A 132 -1.28 8.23 20.32
CA THR A 132 0.15 7.85 20.36
C THR A 132 0.99 8.78 19.49
N ASP A 133 2.09 9.29 20.07
CA ASP A 133 3.07 10.08 19.33
C ASP A 133 3.82 9.24 18.27
N LEU A 134 4.31 9.89 17.23
CA LEU A 134 5.23 9.27 16.27
C LEU A 134 6.63 9.83 16.50
N VAL A 135 7.58 8.94 16.75
CA VAL A 135 8.98 9.31 17.05
C VAL A 135 9.87 8.71 15.97
N PHE A 136 10.49 9.55 15.18
CA PHE A 136 11.39 9.15 14.08
C PHE A 136 12.84 9.21 14.56
N VAL A 137 13.59 8.12 14.38
CA VAL A 137 15.00 8.01 14.80
C VAL A 137 15.81 7.18 13.80
N ASP A 138 17.11 7.38 13.77
CA ASP A 138 18.04 6.42 13.16
C ASP A 138 18.27 5.25 14.14
N GLY A 139 17.80 4.07 13.82
CA GLY A 139 17.94 2.86 14.64
C GLY A 139 19.39 2.36 14.76
N ARG A 140 20.34 2.93 14.02
CA ARG A 140 21.78 2.68 14.13
C ARG A 140 22.45 3.59 15.16
N ASP A 141 21.82 4.73 15.46
CA ASP A 141 22.31 5.71 16.43
C ASP A 141 21.81 5.32 17.83
N ALA A 142 22.73 4.86 18.66
CA ALA A 142 22.44 4.43 20.02
C ALA A 142 21.92 5.56 20.92
N ASP A 143 22.34 6.80 20.68
CA ASP A 143 21.94 7.94 21.50
C ASP A 143 20.50 8.36 21.16
N GLN A 144 20.13 8.39 19.87
CA GLN A 144 18.74 8.60 19.44
C GLN A 144 17.81 7.51 19.96
N LEU A 145 18.24 6.27 19.90
CA LEU A 145 17.45 5.12 20.35
C LEU A 145 17.26 5.15 21.89
N ALA A 146 18.31 5.40 22.65
CA ALA A 146 18.24 5.54 24.10
C ALA A 146 17.33 6.72 24.51
N TRP A 147 17.47 7.86 23.84
CA TRP A 147 16.62 9.02 24.05
C TRP A 147 15.16 8.72 23.77
N ALA A 148 14.84 8.10 22.62
CA ALA A 148 13.47 7.78 22.26
C ALA A 148 12.84 6.76 23.22
N THR A 149 13.55 5.70 23.59
CA THR A 149 13.03 4.66 24.47
C THR A 149 12.86 5.15 25.92
N LYS A 150 13.71 6.07 26.39
CA LYS A 150 13.63 6.68 27.72
C LYS A 150 12.42 7.62 27.83
N ASN A 151 12.19 8.47 26.83
CA ASN A 151 11.19 9.52 26.92
C ASN A 151 9.77 9.07 26.48
N TRP A 152 9.67 8.03 25.68
CA TRP A 152 8.40 7.54 25.16
C TRP A 152 8.15 6.06 25.48
N PRO A 153 7.31 5.78 26.48
CA PRO A 153 6.83 4.42 26.76
C PRO A 153 6.11 3.80 25.56
N SER A 154 6.17 2.47 25.42
CA SER A 154 5.55 1.74 24.29
C SER A 154 4.08 2.00 24.10
N ALA A 155 3.32 2.29 25.17
CA ALA A 155 1.91 2.59 25.10
C ALA A 155 1.60 4.03 24.61
N LYS A 156 2.60 4.93 24.64
CA LYS A 156 2.41 6.36 24.35
C LYS A 156 2.99 6.77 23.01
N ALA A 157 3.89 5.98 22.43
CA ALA A 157 4.49 6.33 21.14
C ALA A 157 4.86 5.12 20.28
N LYS A 158 4.81 5.34 18.98
CA LYS A 158 5.38 4.46 17.96
C LYS A 158 6.73 5.01 17.55
N ILE A 159 7.82 4.27 17.88
CA ILE A 159 9.16 4.61 17.42
C ILE A 159 9.35 4.03 16.01
N ILE A 160 9.67 4.90 15.06
CA ILE A 160 9.76 4.61 13.63
C ILE A 160 11.21 4.85 13.21
N PHE A 161 11.84 3.84 12.68
CA PHE A 161 13.20 3.93 12.18
C PHE A 161 13.23 4.46 10.74
N VAL A 162 14.14 5.36 10.48
CA VAL A 162 14.51 5.80 9.13
C VAL A 162 15.71 5.02 8.59
N SER A 163 16.40 4.30 9.48
CA SER A 163 17.54 3.44 9.17
C SER A 163 17.74 2.40 10.27
N GLY A 164 18.45 1.31 9.96
CA GLY A 164 18.71 0.20 10.90
C GLY A 164 17.65 -0.88 10.86
N SER A 165 17.85 -1.92 11.66
CA SER A 165 16.98 -3.10 11.75
C SER A 165 15.99 -2.99 12.90
N PRO A 166 14.67 -2.82 12.64
CA PRO A 166 13.68 -2.85 13.71
C PRO A 166 13.65 -4.20 14.45
N PHE A 167 13.81 -5.30 13.72
CA PHE A 167 13.72 -6.65 14.29
C PHE A 167 14.79 -6.92 15.33
N ASP A 168 16.02 -6.51 15.06
CA ASP A 168 17.12 -6.72 16.01
C ASP A 168 16.89 -5.90 17.28
N ARG A 169 16.41 -4.68 17.14
CA ARG A 169 16.11 -3.81 18.30
C ARG A 169 14.87 -4.24 19.08
N MET A 170 13.88 -4.88 18.41
CA MET A 170 12.71 -5.45 19.11
C MET A 170 13.11 -6.51 20.13
N GLY A 171 14.07 -7.38 19.79
CA GLY A 171 14.61 -8.39 20.71
C GLY A 171 15.33 -7.77 21.90
N GLU A 172 16.16 -6.76 21.65
CA GLU A 172 16.97 -6.09 22.67
C GLU A 172 16.12 -5.28 23.66
N TYR A 173 15.16 -4.50 23.16
CA TYR A 173 14.37 -3.56 23.96
C TYR A 173 13.02 -4.10 24.43
N GLN A 174 12.64 -5.33 24.03
CA GLN A 174 11.36 -5.97 24.34
C GLN A 174 10.15 -5.08 24.02
N ARG A 175 10.23 -4.30 22.93
CA ARG A 175 9.17 -3.41 22.44
C ARG A 175 9.08 -3.39 20.93
N ARG A 176 7.94 -2.97 20.39
CA ARG A 176 7.76 -2.85 18.94
C ARG A 176 8.46 -1.60 18.43
N PHE A 177 9.17 -1.75 17.31
CA PHE A 177 9.67 -0.69 16.46
C PHE A 177 9.09 -0.82 15.08
N PHE A 178 8.97 0.31 14.39
CA PHE A 178 8.45 0.38 13.04
C PHE A 178 9.53 0.91 12.10
N PHE A 179 9.32 0.82 10.82
CA PHE A 179 10.23 1.36 9.82
C PHE A 179 9.46 2.22 8.82
N ASP A 180 9.99 3.39 8.49
CA ASP A 180 9.43 4.25 7.46
C ASP A 180 9.83 3.74 6.07
N GLN A 181 8.99 2.91 5.48
CA GLN A 181 9.27 2.33 4.18
C GLN A 181 9.30 3.40 3.08
N GLN A 182 10.46 3.53 2.43
CA GLN A 182 10.69 4.49 1.35
C GLN A 182 10.49 5.96 1.75
N GLY A 183 10.53 6.30 3.02
CA GLY A 183 10.33 7.67 3.46
C GLY A 183 8.91 8.21 3.29
N LYS A 184 7.91 7.34 3.30
CA LYS A 184 6.51 7.77 3.09
C LYS A 184 6.00 8.67 4.19
N LEU A 185 6.34 8.35 5.45
CA LEU A 185 5.91 9.15 6.58
C LEU A 185 6.77 10.40 6.75
N THR A 186 8.08 10.27 6.67
CA THR A 186 8.99 11.43 6.73
C THR A 186 8.69 12.42 5.61
N GLY A 187 8.48 11.95 4.39
CA GLY A 187 8.07 12.79 3.26
C GLY A 187 6.70 13.44 3.46
N HIS A 188 5.73 12.70 4.00
CA HIS A 188 4.39 13.23 4.28
C HIS A 188 4.41 14.39 5.29
N PHE A 189 5.19 14.26 6.36
CA PHE A 189 5.31 15.29 7.39
C PHE A 189 6.35 16.37 7.09
N GLY A 190 7.14 16.23 6.03
CA GLY A 190 8.21 17.16 5.68
C GLY A 190 9.44 17.08 6.59
N ILE A 191 9.66 15.90 7.22
CA ILE A 191 10.80 15.63 8.10
C ILE A 191 12.04 15.40 7.23
N ALA A 192 13.10 16.16 7.46
CA ALA A 192 14.39 16.04 6.81
C ALA A 192 15.50 15.59 7.77
N HIS A 193 15.29 15.75 9.08
CA HIS A 193 16.30 15.43 10.09
C HIS A 193 15.69 14.61 11.24
N VAL A 194 16.48 13.74 11.82
CA VAL A 194 16.11 12.93 12.99
C VAL A 194 17.11 13.14 14.12
N PRO A 195 16.66 13.01 15.39
CA PRO A 195 15.32 12.61 15.82
C PRO A 195 14.26 13.67 15.57
N ALA A 196 13.06 13.18 15.24
CA ALA A 196 11.89 14.03 15.07
C ALA A 196 10.67 13.42 15.78
N VAL A 197 9.74 14.27 16.19
CA VAL A 197 8.55 13.87 16.91
C VAL A 197 7.33 14.55 16.30
N VAL A 198 6.26 13.78 16.11
CA VAL A 198 4.97 14.27 15.67
C VAL A 198 3.95 14.03 16.79
N THR A 199 3.35 15.10 17.27
CA THR A 199 2.36 15.08 18.35
C THR A 199 1.11 15.84 17.93
N GLN A 200 -0.04 15.49 18.47
CA GLN A 200 -1.26 16.25 18.23
C GLN A 200 -1.25 17.58 19.01
N LYS A 201 -1.70 18.64 18.36
CA LYS A 201 -1.90 19.98 18.95
C LYS A 201 -3.23 20.56 18.48
N GLY A 202 -4.30 20.23 19.20
CA GLY A 202 -5.67 20.52 18.75
C GLY A 202 -6.03 19.75 17.49
N GLU A 203 -6.49 20.43 16.47
CA GLU A 203 -6.82 19.82 15.17
C GLU A 203 -5.64 19.78 14.18
N LEU A 204 -4.43 20.10 14.64
CA LEU A 204 -3.20 20.05 13.86
C LEU A 204 -2.22 19.06 14.48
N LEU A 205 -1.18 18.73 13.73
CA LEU A 205 -0.02 17.98 14.23
C LEU A 205 1.16 18.93 14.35
N GLU A 206 1.82 18.92 15.49
CA GLU A 206 3.11 19.59 15.67
C GLU A 206 4.24 18.62 15.32
N VAL A 207 5.03 18.98 14.34
CA VAL A 207 6.24 18.24 13.94
C VAL A 207 7.45 18.97 14.50
N ARG A 208 8.32 18.25 15.21
CA ARG A 208 9.55 18.82 15.80
C ARG A 208 10.74 17.96 15.44
N GLU A 209 11.76 18.55 14.84
CA GLU A 209 13.10 17.99 14.72
C GLU A 209 13.93 18.51 15.90
N ILE A 210 14.58 17.62 16.64
CA ILE A 210 15.17 17.91 17.97
C ILE A 210 16.65 17.59 17.95
N VAL A 211 17.48 18.52 18.40
CA VAL A 211 18.92 18.30 18.59
C VAL A 211 19.13 17.54 19.91
N LEU A 212 19.78 16.39 19.82
CA LEU A 212 20.19 15.70 21.05
C LEU A 212 21.45 16.36 21.64
N PRO A 213 21.52 16.52 22.97
CA PRO A 213 22.72 17.01 23.60
C PRO A 213 23.85 16.04 23.35
N ALA A 214 25.02 16.56 22.96
CA ALA A 214 26.22 15.76 22.77
C ALA A 214 26.59 15.03 24.09
N LYS A 215 26.99 13.76 24.00
CA LYS A 215 27.52 13.00 25.12
C LYS A 215 28.69 13.74 25.73
N GLY A 216 28.50 14.37 26.89
CA GLY A 216 29.55 15.09 27.60
C GLY A 216 29.13 16.43 28.18
N SER A 217 27.94 16.92 27.94
CA SER A 217 27.42 18.20 28.48
C SER A 217 26.54 18.05 29.74
N ALA A 218 26.70 16.97 30.49
CA ALA A 218 26.14 16.92 31.85
C ALA A 218 27.10 17.64 32.78
N ARG A 219 26.82 18.91 33.08
CA ARG A 219 27.30 19.61 34.25
C ARG A 219 26.46 19.26 35.44
#